data_590fa85b2765d9d3161e08ef1ac3f2be
#
_entry.id   590fa85b2765d9d3161e08ef1ac3f2be
#
_cell.length_a   1.000
_cell.length_b   1.000
_cell.length_c   1.000
_cell.angle_alpha   90.00
_cell.angle_beta   90.00
_cell.angle_gamma   90.00
#
_symmetry.space_group_name_H-M   'P 1'
#
loop_
_entity.id
_entity.type
_entity.pdbx_description
1 polymer ?
#
loop_
_entity_poly.entity_id
_entity_poly.type
_entity_poly.pdbx_seq_one_letter_code
_entity_poly.pdbx_strand_id
1 'polypeptide(L)'
;MKAHSMLDILNKEFEREMKIDIVISNPPYQETTGGGNNGGKVIYDSFILNGLKISNTLCMIVKNNWMNSDSLKDLRQSILKSGLKTIKNYSLLGNVFPSMGISASIIYIDKNYNGNIDYTEIVKDKVVNEYNEDIRDIGFIPASKYEYTIVKKVTEKTKNSFNNYVIGSNPFGIDTNGAISNGFIDESVIKTDEYNIALRYVDSVSYTNLNCITKNRDIVDKYKIVCPKQIHKTNNPIPSVIGLLPNQICSGSYSLMYYDIDMTNASNAAKYVKTRYFRFLVYCLADTLCRLNSYRVSLVPDQDFTNQSDIDWTQSISDIDKQLYKKYNLSEEEIDYIEKTIKPMQ
;
A
#
# COMPACT_ATOMS: atom_id res chain seq x y z
N MET A 1 -17.62 7.20 32.78
CA MET A 1 -18.68 6.19 32.64
C MET A 1 -18.06 4.99 31.95
N LYS A 2 -18.13 3.77 32.52
CA LYS A 2 -17.74 2.56 31.82
C LYS A 2 -18.79 2.32 30.72
N ALA A 3 -18.32 2.23 29.46
CA ALA A 3 -19.19 1.83 28.38
C ALA A 3 -19.63 0.37 28.64
N HIS A 4 -20.88 0.17 28.98
CA HIS A 4 -21.47 -1.16 29.00
C HIS A 4 -21.53 -1.69 27.58
N SER A 5 -21.24 -2.98 27.38
CA SER A 5 -21.43 -3.59 26.06
C SER A 5 -22.93 -3.58 25.73
N MET A 6 -23.29 -3.55 24.44
CA MET A 6 -24.68 -3.66 24.03
C MET A 6 -25.33 -4.93 24.61
N LEU A 7 -24.57 -6.01 24.74
CA LEU A 7 -25.03 -7.26 25.33
C LEU A 7 -25.34 -7.14 26.83
N ASP A 8 -24.51 -6.38 27.59
CA ASP A 8 -24.77 -6.12 29.03
C ASP A 8 -26.05 -5.32 29.22
N ILE A 9 -26.32 -4.35 28.34
CA ILE A 9 -27.55 -3.57 28.36
C ILE A 9 -28.76 -4.47 28.06
N LEU A 10 -28.66 -5.28 27.01
CA LEU A 10 -29.73 -6.21 26.62
C LEU A 10 -29.99 -7.27 27.68
N ASN A 11 -28.95 -7.86 28.25
CA ASN A 11 -29.08 -8.84 29.32
C ASN A 11 -29.77 -8.25 30.56
N LYS A 12 -29.46 -7.00 30.91
CA LYS A 12 -30.09 -6.29 32.01
C LYS A 12 -31.54 -5.94 31.72
N GLU A 13 -31.82 -5.48 30.49
CA GLU A 13 -33.20 -5.10 30.07
C GLU A 13 -34.15 -6.29 30.03
N PHE A 14 -33.67 -7.44 29.57
CA PHE A 14 -34.50 -8.66 29.42
C PHE A 14 -34.36 -9.66 30.58
N GLU A 15 -33.58 -9.33 31.64
CA GLU A 15 -33.34 -10.16 32.81
C GLU A 15 -32.93 -11.61 32.49
N ARG A 16 -32.23 -11.81 31.37
CA ARG A 16 -31.75 -13.13 30.92
C ARG A 16 -30.45 -12.99 30.12
N GLU A 17 -29.63 -14.04 30.11
CA GLU A 17 -28.46 -14.12 29.23
C GLU A 17 -28.93 -14.26 27.77
N MET A 18 -28.72 -13.23 26.98
CA MET A 18 -29.06 -13.24 25.56
C MET A 18 -27.89 -13.76 24.75
N LYS A 19 -28.15 -14.71 23.86
CA LYS A 19 -27.21 -15.14 22.81
C LYS A 19 -27.64 -14.50 21.50
N ILE A 20 -26.72 -13.91 20.79
CA ILE A 20 -26.94 -13.31 19.47
C ILE A 20 -26.34 -14.28 18.44
N ASP A 21 -27.19 -14.87 17.59
CA ASP A 21 -26.74 -15.80 16.57
C ASP A 21 -26.05 -15.07 15.42
N ILE A 22 -26.63 -13.95 14.99
CA ILE A 22 -26.12 -13.17 13.86
C ILE A 22 -26.22 -11.66 14.14
N VAL A 23 -25.17 -10.92 13.73
CA VAL A 23 -25.17 -9.47 13.64
C VAL A 23 -25.21 -9.06 12.18
N ILE A 24 -26.22 -8.28 11.78
CA ILE A 24 -26.33 -7.68 10.45
C ILE A 24 -26.30 -6.17 10.62
N SER A 25 -25.40 -5.48 9.94
CA SER A 25 -25.24 -4.02 10.12
C SER A 25 -24.69 -3.32 8.88
N ASN A 26 -25.09 -2.06 8.74
CA ASN A 26 -24.41 -1.05 7.92
C ASN A 26 -23.93 0.05 8.89
N PRO A 27 -22.76 -0.10 9.50
CA PRO A 27 -22.26 0.84 10.51
C PRO A 27 -21.83 2.15 9.86
N PRO A 28 -21.81 3.27 10.62
CA PRO A 28 -21.22 4.51 10.14
C PRO A 28 -19.72 4.29 9.86
N TYR A 29 -19.20 4.85 8.75
CA TYR A 29 -17.84 4.59 8.30
C TYR A 29 -16.78 5.45 9.00
N GLN A 30 -17.14 6.69 9.36
CA GLN A 30 -16.23 7.68 9.92
C GLN A 30 -16.97 8.57 10.92
N GLU A 31 -16.24 9.09 11.93
CA GLU A 31 -16.74 10.18 12.77
C GLU A 31 -16.91 11.46 11.95
N THR A 32 -18.01 12.19 12.16
CA THR A 32 -18.18 13.54 11.63
C THR A 32 -17.29 14.50 12.42
N THR A 33 -16.10 14.82 11.90
CA THR A 33 -15.28 15.89 12.44
C THR A 33 -15.81 17.23 11.93
N GLY A 34 -16.31 18.05 12.81
CA GLY A 34 -16.73 19.42 12.49
C GLY A 34 -15.54 20.27 12.06
N GLY A 35 -15.44 20.55 10.76
CA GLY A 35 -14.54 21.56 10.19
C GLY A 35 -13.11 21.09 9.90
N GLY A 36 -12.73 21.11 8.62
CA GLY A 36 -11.35 21.01 8.13
C GLY A 36 -11.00 19.67 7.46
N ASN A 37 -10.14 19.75 6.48
CA ASN A 37 -9.66 18.73 5.54
C ASN A 37 -9.02 17.45 6.11
N ASN A 38 -9.24 17.08 7.35
CA ASN A 38 -8.77 15.83 7.93
C ASN A 38 -9.90 14.80 7.87
N GLY A 39 -9.73 13.78 7.05
CA GLY A 39 -10.66 12.64 6.97
C GLY A 39 -10.96 12.11 8.37
N GLY A 40 -12.25 11.98 8.70
CA GLY A 40 -12.70 11.55 10.01
C GLY A 40 -12.10 10.20 10.42
N LYS A 41 -11.95 9.97 11.73
CA LYS A 41 -11.46 8.70 12.26
C LYS A 41 -12.37 7.57 11.80
N VAL A 42 -11.79 6.47 11.33
CA VAL A 42 -12.54 5.24 11.01
C VAL A 42 -13.18 4.72 12.30
N ILE A 43 -14.45 4.34 12.23
CA ILE A 43 -15.20 3.80 13.40
C ILE A 43 -15.86 2.45 13.12
N TYR A 44 -16.05 2.05 11.86
CA TYR A 44 -16.65 0.75 11.54
C TYR A 44 -15.81 -0.45 12.03
N ASP A 45 -14.50 -0.28 12.24
CA ASP A 45 -13.60 -1.25 12.86
C ASP A 45 -14.10 -1.70 14.23
N SER A 46 -14.51 -0.74 15.07
CA SER A 46 -15.07 -1.02 16.38
C SER A 46 -16.40 -1.81 16.29
N PHE A 47 -17.22 -1.54 15.27
CA PHE A 47 -18.48 -2.29 15.06
C PHE A 47 -18.20 -3.73 14.65
N ILE A 48 -17.23 -3.97 13.76
CA ILE A 48 -16.80 -5.33 13.38
C ILE A 48 -16.30 -6.10 14.60
N LEU A 49 -15.34 -5.52 15.33
CA LEU A 49 -14.71 -6.18 16.47
C LEU A 49 -15.72 -6.45 17.61
N ASN A 50 -16.65 -5.54 17.87
CA ASN A 50 -17.69 -5.76 18.87
C ASN A 50 -18.75 -6.75 18.38
N GLY A 51 -19.15 -6.70 17.12
CA GLY A 51 -20.04 -7.70 16.53
C GLY A 51 -19.48 -9.12 16.66
N LEU A 52 -18.17 -9.28 16.37
CA LEU A 52 -17.46 -10.54 16.56
C LEU A 52 -17.38 -11.01 18.03
N LYS A 53 -17.45 -10.12 19.02
CA LYS A 53 -17.47 -10.53 20.43
C LYS A 53 -18.83 -11.13 20.85
N ILE A 54 -19.91 -10.60 20.33
CA ILE A 54 -21.27 -10.91 20.80
C ILE A 54 -22.02 -11.94 19.94
N SER A 55 -21.52 -12.27 18.72
CA SER A 55 -22.17 -13.24 17.83
C SER A 55 -21.16 -14.21 17.22
N ASN A 56 -21.67 -15.34 16.72
CA ASN A 56 -20.87 -16.29 15.93
C ASN A 56 -20.89 -15.95 14.45
N THR A 57 -21.92 -15.28 13.97
CA THR A 57 -22.08 -14.90 12.58
C THR A 57 -22.22 -13.38 12.43
N LEU A 58 -21.52 -12.82 11.44
CA LEU A 58 -21.54 -11.40 11.17
C LEU A 58 -21.68 -11.14 9.67
N CYS A 59 -22.64 -10.27 9.30
CA CYS A 59 -22.79 -9.77 7.93
C CYS A 59 -22.81 -8.24 7.96
N MET A 60 -21.80 -7.60 7.39
CA MET A 60 -21.70 -6.13 7.42
C MET A 60 -21.34 -5.54 6.07
N ILE A 61 -21.88 -4.34 5.80
CA ILE A 61 -21.46 -3.48 4.71
C ILE A 61 -20.41 -2.53 5.24
N VAL A 62 -19.19 -2.56 4.70
CA VAL A 62 -18.04 -1.76 5.17
C VAL A 62 -17.32 -1.11 4.00
N LYS A 63 -16.69 0.04 4.25
CA LYS A 63 -15.84 0.74 3.25
C LYS A 63 -14.62 -0.11 2.90
N ASN A 64 -14.23 -0.16 1.61
CA ASN A 64 -13.18 -1.08 1.11
C ASN A 64 -11.75 -0.81 1.60
N ASN A 65 -11.47 0.31 2.24
CA ASN A 65 -10.12 0.64 2.69
C ASN A 65 -9.50 -0.37 3.68
N TRP A 66 -10.31 -1.21 4.36
CA TRP A 66 -9.80 -2.27 5.22
C TRP A 66 -9.00 -3.34 4.45
N MET A 67 -9.28 -3.51 3.16
CA MET A 67 -8.66 -4.56 2.33
C MET A 67 -7.15 -4.34 2.17
N ASN A 68 -6.70 -3.08 1.99
CA ASN A 68 -5.32 -2.76 1.61
C ASN A 68 -4.69 -1.61 2.39
N SER A 69 -5.41 -0.95 3.33
CA SER A 69 -4.83 0.14 4.12
C SER A 69 -3.85 -0.39 5.17
N ASP A 70 -2.71 0.29 5.31
CA ASP A 70 -1.71 0.01 6.33
C ASP A 70 -2.28 0.22 7.74
N SER A 71 -2.99 1.33 7.96
CA SER A 71 -3.61 1.67 9.25
C SER A 71 -4.69 0.69 9.71
N LEU A 72 -5.21 -0.16 8.81
CA LEU A 72 -6.23 -1.16 9.11
C LEU A 72 -5.70 -2.61 9.01
N LYS A 73 -4.38 -2.78 9.06
CA LYS A 73 -3.73 -4.10 8.99
C LYS A 73 -4.22 -5.03 10.09
N ASP A 74 -4.30 -4.57 11.32
CA ASP A 74 -4.73 -5.37 12.47
C ASP A 74 -6.22 -5.76 12.37
N LEU A 75 -7.08 -4.83 11.92
CA LEU A 75 -8.48 -5.14 11.61
C LEU A 75 -8.58 -6.22 10.53
N ARG A 76 -7.85 -6.07 9.44
CA ARG A 76 -7.83 -7.04 8.33
C ARG A 76 -7.40 -8.43 8.80
N GLN A 77 -6.33 -8.50 9.60
CA GLN A 77 -5.87 -9.75 10.21
C GLN A 77 -6.94 -10.38 11.10
N SER A 78 -7.63 -9.57 11.89
CA SER A 78 -8.73 -10.04 12.75
C SER A 78 -9.88 -10.60 11.93
N ILE A 79 -10.29 -9.92 10.87
CA ILE A 79 -11.36 -10.37 9.96
C ILE A 79 -10.96 -11.71 9.29
N LEU A 80 -9.76 -11.80 8.72
CA LEU A 80 -9.26 -12.99 8.03
C LEU A 80 -9.22 -14.22 8.97
N LYS A 81 -8.84 -14.03 10.24
CA LYS A 81 -8.75 -15.11 11.23
C LYS A 81 -10.06 -15.47 11.90
N SER A 82 -11.11 -14.69 11.73
CA SER A 82 -12.40 -14.89 12.41
C SER A 82 -13.40 -15.74 11.63
N GLY A 83 -12.96 -16.53 10.64
CA GLY A 83 -13.86 -17.35 9.83
C GLY A 83 -14.52 -16.57 8.69
N LEU A 84 -13.79 -15.63 8.08
CA LEU A 84 -14.26 -14.92 6.88
C LEU A 84 -14.60 -15.93 5.80
N LYS A 85 -15.83 -15.88 5.31
CA LYS A 85 -16.35 -16.81 4.30
C LYS A 85 -16.56 -16.14 2.95
N THR A 86 -17.10 -14.91 2.95
CA THR A 86 -17.47 -14.24 1.69
C THR A 86 -17.10 -12.76 1.74
N ILE A 87 -16.58 -12.27 0.63
CA ILE A 87 -16.39 -10.84 0.33
C ILE A 87 -17.10 -10.53 -0.98
N LYS A 88 -18.14 -9.68 -0.94
CA LYS A 88 -18.71 -9.08 -2.15
C LYS A 88 -18.24 -7.64 -2.23
N ASN A 89 -17.33 -7.36 -3.14
CA ASN A 89 -16.72 -6.04 -3.33
C ASN A 89 -17.47 -5.25 -4.40
N TYR A 90 -18.02 -4.10 -4.03
CA TYR A 90 -18.65 -3.15 -4.95
C TYR A 90 -17.66 -2.00 -5.16
N SER A 91 -16.89 -2.05 -6.24
CA SER A 91 -15.82 -1.08 -6.54
C SER A 91 -16.33 0.33 -6.84
N LEU A 92 -17.61 0.47 -7.23
CA LEU A 92 -18.31 1.75 -7.41
C LEU A 92 -19.74 1.63 -6.89
N LEU A 93 -19.98 2.06 -5.66
CA LEU A 93 -21.32 2.03 -5.05
C LEU A 93 -22.33 3.00 -5.66
N GLY A 94 -21.92 3.95 -6.49
CA GLY A 94 -22.80 4.95 -7.08
C GLY A 94 -23.99 4.38 -7.87
N ASN A 95 -23.92 3.11 -8.26
CA ASN A 95 -25.03 2.40 -8.89
C ASN A 95 -26.02 1.76 -7.87
N VAL A 96 -25.53 1.40 -6.67
CA VAL A 96 -26.35 0.80 -5.60
C VAL A 96 -26.92 1.88 -4.67
N PHE A 97 -26.10 2.90 -4.40
CA PHE A 97 -26.49 4.07 -3.59
C PHE A 97 -26.19 5.34 -4.40
N PRO A 98 -27.19 5.91 -5.09
CA PRO A 98 -27.03 7.15 -5.84
C PRO A 98 -26.45 8.24 -4.93
N SER A 99 -25.46 8.99 -5.41
CA SER A 99 -24.67 10.02 -4.69
C SER A 99 -23.52 9.53 -3.78
N MET A 100 -23.25 8.24 -3.65
CA MET A 100 -22.07 7.75 -2.92
C MET A 100 -20.93 7.39 -3.88
N GLY A 101 -19.91 8.26 -3.98
CA GLY A 101 -18.67 8.00 -4.72
C GLY A 101 -17.66 7.12 -3.97
N ILE A 102 -18.12 6.20 -3.13
CA ILE A 102 -17.28 5.32 -2.32
C ILE A 102 -17.41 3.86 -2.76
N SER A 103 -16.34 3.10 -2.59
CA SER A 103 -16.34 1.63 -2.73
C SER A 103 -16.62 0.99 -1.37
N ALA A 104 -17.47 -0.03 -1.35
CA ALA A 104 -17.76 -0.80 -0.14
C ALA A 104 -17.86 -2.30 -0.44
N SER A 105 -17.73 -3.09 0.60
CA SER A 105 -17.89 -4.54 0.53
C SER A 105 -18.90 -5.05 1.54
N ILE A 106 -19.59 -6.12 1.17
CA ILE A 106 -20.32 -6.97 2.10
C ILE A 106 -19.36 -8.06 2.53
N ILE A 107 -19.08 -8.14 3.83
CA ILE A 107 -18.33 -9.22 4.44
C ILE A 107 -19.29 -10.15 5.19
N TYR A 108 -19.10 -11.46 5.02
CA TYR A 108 -19.78 -12.48 5.78
C TYR A 108 -18.78 -13.36 6.52
N ILE A 109 -18.90 -13.40 7.83
CA ILE A 109 -18.01 -14.11 8.74
C ILE A 109 -18.85 -15.13 9.53
N ASP A 110 -18.38 -16.36 9.57
CA ASP A 110 -18.89 -17.43 10.46
C ASP A 110 -17.68 -18.00 11.21
N LYS A 111 -17.64 -17.82 12.52
CA LYS A 111 -16.51 -18.26 13.35
C LYS A 111 -16.22 -19.78 13.29
N ASN A 112 -17.19 -20.57 12.88
CA ASN A 112 -17.03 -22.01 12.69
C ASN A 112 -16.51 -22.37 11.29
N TYR A 113 -16.38 -21.39 10.39
CA TYR A 113 -15.93 -21.62 9.02
C TYR A 113 -14.41 -21.60 8.91
N ASN A 114 -13.86 -22.62 8.27
CA ASN A 114 -12.42 -22.75 8.02
C ASN A 114 -12.09 -23.16 6.57
N GLY A 115 -13.01 -22.90 5.64
CA GLY A 115 -12.79 -23.14 4.20
C GLY A 115 -12.15 -21.94 3.49
N ASN A 116 -12.04 -22.04 2.18
CA ASN A 116 -11.60 -20.97 1.30
C ASN A 116 -12.54 -19.75 1.36
N ILE A 117 -12.03 -18.59 1.01
CA ILE A 117 -12.81 -17.35 1.00
C ILE A 117 -13.35 -17.10 -0.41
N ASP A 118 -14.67 -16.95 -0.51
CA ASP A 118 -15.35 -16.57 -1.75
C ASP A 118 -15.24 -15.06 -1.93
N TYR A 119 -14.50 -14.63 -2.93
CA TYR A 119 -14.40 -13.23 -3.33
C TYR A 119 -15.14 -12.99 -4.64
N THR A 120 -15.92 -11.92 -4.71
CA THR A 120 -16.60 -11.47 -5.91
C THR A 120 -16.47 -9.95 -6.02
N GLU A 121 -15.96 -9.43 -7.12
CA GLU A 121 -15.94 -8.00 -7.44
C GLU A 121 -17.06 -7.67 -8.42
N ILE A 122 -17.85 -6.67 -8.09
CA ILE A 122 -19.03 -6.23 -8.85
C ILE A 122 -18.82 -4.76 -9.28
N VAL A 123 -18.88 -4.53 -10.60
CA VAL A 123 -18.83 -3.19 -11.21
C VAL A 123 -20.02 -3.04 -12.12
N LYS A 124 -20.85 -2.02 -11.89
CA LYS A 124 -22.08 -1.76 -12.69
C LYS A 124 -22.93 -3.03 -12.84
N ASP A 125 -23.21 -3.69 -11.72
CA ASP A 125 -24.02 -4.93 -11.60
C ASP A 125 -23.46 -6.15 -12.38
N LYS A 126 -22.21 -6.07 -12.84
CA LYS A 126 -21.52 -7.19 -13.47
C LYS A 126 -20.39 -7.71 -12.60
N VAL A 127 -20.27 -9.01 -12.49
CA VAL A 127 -19.10 -9.67 -11.89
C VAL A 127 -17.93 -9.47 -12.85
N VAL A 128 -16.87 -8.86 -12.35
CA VAL A 128 -15.64 -8.59 -13.12
C VAL A 128 -14.47 -9.45 -12.66
N ASN A 129 -14.45 -9.85 -11.38
CA ASN A 129 -13.49 -10.78 -10.82
C ASN A 129 -14.19 -11.70 -9.81
N GLU A 130 -13.77 -12.95 -9.76
CA GLU A 130 -14.18 -13.90 -8.73
C GLU A 130 -13.08 -14.94 -8.49
N TYR A 131 -12.96 -15.40 -7.24
CA TYR A 131 -12.09 -16.51 -6.87
C TYR A 131 -12.56 -17.15 -5.56
N ASN A 132 -12.11 -18.39 -5.34
CA ASN A 132 -12.31 -19.13 -4.08
C ASN A 132 -10.94 -19.67 -3.64
N GLU A 133 -10.26 -18.95 -2.74
CA GLU A 133 -8.88 -19.26 -2.31
C GLU A 133 -8.70 -18.99 -0.82
N ASP A 134 -7.72 -19.67 -0.20
CA ASP A 134 -7.29 -19.34 1.16
C ASP A 134 -6.26 -18.20 1.14
N ILE A 135 -6.75 -16.98 1.37
CA ILE A 135 -5.94 -15.75 1.31
C ILE A 135 -5.45 -15.28 2.69
N ARG A 136 -5.55 -16.11 3.75
CA ARG A 136 -5.25 -15.68 5.13
C ARG A 136 -3.79 -15.29 5.35
N ASP A 137 -2.88 -15.91 4.60
CA ASP A 137 -1.43 -15.77 4.81
C ASP A 137 -0.78 -14.63 4.02
N ILE A 138 -1.47 -14.07 3.00
CA ILE A 138 -0.86 -13.04 2.14
C ILE A 138 -0.97 -11.60 2.67
N GLY A 139 -1.77 -11.38 3.72
CA GLY A 139 -1.80 -10.12 4.47
C GLY A 139 -2.57 -8.96 3.82
N PHE A 140 -3.18 -9.15 2.65
CA PHE A 140 -4.06 -8.18 1.97
C PHE A 140 -5.21 -8.94 1.27
N ILE A 141 -6.17 -8.22 0.70
CA ILE A 141 -7.25 -8.84 -0.08
C ILE A 141 -6.97 -8.63 -1.57
N PRO A 142 -6.58 -9.69 -2.31
CA PRO A 142 -6.34 -9.60 -3.75
C PRO A 142 -7.60 -9.22 -4.51
N ALA A 143 -7.47 -8.40 -5.55
CA ALA A 143 -8.61 -8.07 -6.41
C ALA A 143 -8.88 -9.17 -7.46
N SER A 144 -7.93 -10.09 -7.71
CA SER A 144 -8.09 -11.20 -8.63
C SER A 144 -7.32 -12.44 -8.17
N LYS A 145 -7.67 -13.60 -8.75
CA LYS A 145 -6.93 -14.84 -8.55
C LYS A 145 -5.45 -14.69 -8.93
N TYR A 146 -5.14 -13.96 -9.99
CA TYR A 146 -3.75 -13.76 -10.43
C TYR A 146 -2.95 -12.91 -9.44
N GLU A 147 -3.53 -11.84 -8.86
CA GLU A 147 -2.86 -11.12 -7.76
C GLU A 147 -2.49 -12.08 -6.62
N TYR A 148 -3.41 -12.97 -6.24
CA TYR A 148 -3.17 -13.97 -5.19
C TYR A 148 -2.05 -14.94 -5.55
N THR A 149 -2.15 -15.61 -6.71
CA THR A 149 -1.18 -16.66 -7.08
C THR A 149 0.22 -16.11 -7.31
N ILE A 150 0.35 -14.93 -7.93
CA ILE A 150 1.63 -14.25 -8.14
C ILE A 150 2.27 -13.88 -6.79
N VAL A 151 1.52 -13.19 -5.93
CA VAL A 151 2.06 -12.76 -4.64
C VAL A 151 2.43 -13.97 -3.78
N LYS A 152 1.63 -15.03 -3.77
CA LYS A 152 1.94 -16.26 -3.06
C LYS A 152 3.27 -16.87 -3.51
N LYS A 153 3.48 -17.06 -4.80
CA LYS A 153 4.74 -17.57 -5.36
C LYS A 153 5.94 -16.70 -4.98
N VAL A 154 5.77 -15.39 -4.99
CA VAL A 154 6.82 -14.43 -4.63
C VAL A 154 7.16 -14.53 -3.15
N THR A 155 6.18 -14.51 -2.26
CA THR A 155 6.38 -14.54 -0.80
C THR A 155 6.85 -15.89 -0.27
N GLU A 156 6.49 -16.99 -0.93
CA GLU A 156 7.02 -18.34 -0.60
C GLU A 156 8.51 -18.47 -0.93
N LYS A 157 8.98 -17.79 -1.98
CA LYS A 157 10.36 -17.92 -2.46
C LYS A 157 11.34 -17.03 -1.75
N THR A 158 10.92 -15.87 -1.22
CA THR A 158 11.80 -14.96 -0.50
C THR A 158 11.08 -14.31 0.68
N LYS A 159 11.81 -14.17 1.79
CA LYS A 159 11.35 -13.50 3.00
C LYS A 159 11.89 -12.07 3.13
N ASN A 160 12.94 -11.73 2.39
CA ASN A 160 13.53 -10.40 2.41
C ASN A 160 12.79 -9.49 1.45
N SER A 161 12.46 -8.32 1.91
CA SER A 161 11.71 -7.32 1.13
C SER A 161 12.55 -6.08 0.87
N PHE A 162 12.40 -5.54 -0.32
CA PHE A 162 12.98 -4.25 -0.74
C PHE A 162 12.52 -3.07 0.13
N ASN A 163 11.46 -3.24 0.93
CA ASN A 163 10.93 -2.21 1.81
C ASN A 163 11.93 -1.70 2.86
N ASN A 164 13.00 -2.45 3.14
CA ASN A 164 14.05 -2.05 4.08
C ASN A 164 14.84 -0.81 3.63
N TYR A 165 14.88 -0.53 2.33
CA TYR A 165 15.52 0.66 1.77
C TYR A 165 14.58 1.87 1.70
N VAL A 166 13.26 1.65 1.81
CA VAL A 166 12.27 2.66 1.49
C VAL A 166 12.03 3.60 2.66
N ILE A 167 12.37 4.87 2.45
CA ILE A 167 12.01 5.96 3.33
C ILE A 167 10.86 6.73 2.69
N GLY A 168 9.68 6.67 3.31
CA GLY A 168 8.46 7.31 2.79
C GLY A 168 8.60 8.82 2.62
N SER A 169 7.51 9.53 2.60
CA SER A 169 7.49 10.98 2.39
C SER A 169 8.40 11.73 3.36
N ASN A 170 9.00 12.81 2.88
CA ASN A 170 9.87 13.71 3.63
C ASN A 170 11.19 13.04 4.12
N PRO A 171 11.97 12.43 3.22
CA PRO A 171 13.13 11.63 3.59
C PRO A 171 14.26 12.46 4.23
N PHE A 172 14.35 13.74 3.91
CA PHE A 172 15.41 14.64 4.45
C PHE A 172 14.89 15.64 5.49
N GLY A 173 13.62 15.51 5.90
CA GLY A 173 13.00 16.42 6.88
C GLY A 173 12.55 17.76 6.29
N ILE A 174 12.54 17.88 4.97
CA ILE A 174 12.12 19.08 4.23
C ILE A 174 10.78 18.77 3.55
N ASP A 175 9.72 19.49 3.89
CA ASP A 175 8.39 19.28 3.32
C ASP A 175 8.29 19.78 1.86
N THR A 176 7.16 19.57 1.23
CA THR A 176 6.90 19.90 -0.19
C THR A 176 7.10 21.35 -0.54
N ASN A 177 6.90 22.25 0.42
CA ASN A 177 7.02 23.70 0.28
C ASN A 177 8.30 24.28 0.94
N GLY A 178 9.29 23.45 1.31
CA GLY A 178 10.49 23.89 2.00
C GLY A 178 10.33 24.08 3.51
N ALA A 179 9.17 23.73 4.09
CA ALA A 179 8.98 23.78 5.54
C ALA A 179 9.82 22.71 6.26
N ILE A 180 10.39 23.08 7.39
CA ILE A 180 11.12 22.22 8.34
C ILE A 180 10.56 22.45 9.74
N SER A 181 10.96 21.63 10.72
CA SER A 181 10.41 21.67 12.09
C SER A 181 10.46 23.05 12.77
N ASN A 182 11.43 23.89 12.41
CA ASN A 182 11.66 25.21 13.03
C ASN A 182 11.51 26.39 12.05
N GLY A 183 10.75 26.22 10.96
CA GLY A 183 10.54 27.27 9.97
C GLY A 183 10.67 26.79 8.53
N PHE A 184 11.27 27.58 7.68
CA PHE A 184 11.56 27.23 6.27
C PHE A 184 13.06 26.97 6.11
N ILE A 185 13.36 26.16 5.08
CA ILE A 185 14.73 25.88 4.69
C ILE A 185 15.42 27.18 4.22
N ASP A 186 16.66 27.31 4.58
CA ASP A 186 17.53 28.33 4.01
C ASP A 186 18.09 27.81 2.70
N GLU A 187 17.77 28.49 1.58
CA GLU A 187 18.06 28.03 0.23
C GLU A 187 18.44 29.15 -0.72
N SER A 188 19.18 28.80 -1.75
CA SER A 188 19.57 29.68 -2.85
C SER A 188 19.17 29.07 -4.19
N VAL A 189 18.80 29.90 -5.17
CA VAL A 189 18.59 29.44 -6.55
C VAL A 189 19.90 29.18 -7.31
N ILE A 190 21.03 29.68 -6.77
CA ILE A 190 22.35 29.53 -7.36
C ILE A 190 23.23 28.70 -6.41
N LYS A 191 23.96 27.73 -6.95
CA LYS A 191 24.93 26.95 -6.20
C LYS A 191 26.11 27.86 -5.77
N THR A 192 26.42 27.80 -4.47
CA THR A 192 27.58 28.48 -3.86
C THR A 192 28.36 27.51 -2.99
N ASP A 193 29.48 27.93 -2.40
CA ASP A 193 30.22 27.10 -1.43
C ASP A 193 29.38 26.82 -0.16
N GLU A 194 28.56 27.77 0.26
CA GLU A 194 27.67 27.65 1.40
C GLU A 194 26.42 26.80 1.07
N TYR A 195 25.83 27.01 -0.11
CA TYR A 195 24.64 26.31 -0.59
C TYR A 195 25.05 25.33 -1.70
N ASN A 196 25.62 24.19 -1.31
CA ASN A 196 26.23 23.22 -2.22
C ASN A 196 25.46 21.90 -2.40
N ILE A 197 24.35 21.72 -1.68
CA ILE A 197 23.48 20.54 -1.78
C ILE A 197 22.26 20.90 -2.63
N ALA A 198 22.11 20.25 -3.79
CA ALA A 198 20.96 20.47 -4.64
C ALA A 198 19.69 19.86 -4.03
N LEU A 199 18.66 20.66 -3.86
CA LEU A 199 17.34 20.28 -3.35
C LEU A 199 16.33 20.26 -4.49
N ARG A 200 15.83 19.06 -4.82
CA ARG A 200 14.83 18.85 -5.86
C ARG A 200 13.43 19.02 -5.32
N TYR A 201 12.69 19.95 -5.87
CA TYR A 201 11.22 20.05 -5.82
C TYR A 201 10.59 19.40 -7.07
N VAL A 202 9.27 19.44 -7.21
CA VAL A 202 8.58 18.87 -8.39
C VAL A 202 8.97 19.60 -9.66
N ASP A 203 8.91 20.94 -9.64
CA ASP A 203 9.07 21.78 -10.82
C ASP A 203 10.35 22.64 -10.80
N SER A 204 11.19 22.50 -9.75
CA SER A 204 12.38 23.32 -9.57
C SER A 204 13.49 22.60 -8.82
N VAL A 205 14.66 23.16 -8.87
CA VAL A 205 15.83 22.80 -8.07
C VAL A 205 16.36 24.06 -7.42
N SER A 206 16.59 24.02 -6.12
CA SER A 206 17.33 25.01 -5.36
C SER A 206 18.57 24.38 -4.74
N TYR A 207 19.35 25.16 -4.00
CA TYR A 207 20.54 24.71 -3.28
C TYR A 207 20.43 25.08 -1.82
N THR A 208 20.83 24.16 -0.94
CA THR A 208 20.79 24.33 0.51
C THR A 208 22.10 23.84 1.11
N ASN A 209 22.22 23.93 2.43
CA ASN A 209 23.36 23.44 3.18
C ASN A 209 22.99 22.27 4.11
N LEU A 210 23.98 21.58 4.64
CA LEU A 210 23.79 20.40 5.47
C LEU A 210 23.01 20.71 6.78
N ASN A 211 23.08 21.94 7.30
CA ASN A 211 22.43 22.32 8.56
C ASN A 211 20.92 22.30 8.46
N CYS A 212 20.37 22.53 7.26
CA CYS A 212 18.93 22.50 6.99
C CYS A 212 18.35 21.08 6.91
N ILE A 213 19.20 20.07 6.75
CA ILE A 213 18.76 18.68 6.63
C ILE A 213 18.58 18.09 8.02
N THR A 214 17.35 17.72 8.39
CA THR A 214 17.02 17.26 9.73
C THR A 214 16.95 15.74 9.87
N LYS A 215 16.92 14.99 8.75
CA LYS A 215 16.86 13.51 8.72
C LYS A 215 17.85 12.95 7.70
N ASN A 216 18.34 11.75 7.96
CA ASN A 216 19.13 10.94 7.02
C ASN A 216 20.29 11.71 6.38
N ARG A 217 21.04 12.45 7.18
CA ARG A 217 22.22 13.21 6.73
C ARG A 217 23.32 12.31 6.20
N ASP A 218 23.40 11.09 6.73
CA ASP A 218 24.38 10.04 6.39
C ASP A 218 24.23 9.46 5.00
N ILE A 219 23.14 9.80 4.30
CA ILE A 219 22.91 9.35 2.92
C ILE A 219 22.94 10.49 1.90
N VAL A 220 23.25 11.71 2.31
CA VAL A 220 23.35 12.88 1.41
C VAL A 220 24.43 12.67 0.35
N ASP A 221 25.55 12.10 0.72
CA ASP A 221 26.72 11.82 -0.13
C ASP A 221 26.62 10.52 -0.95
N LYS A 222 25.49 9.80 -0.87
CA LYS A 222 25.25 8.57 -1.63
C LYS A 222 24.49 8.83 -2.93
N TYR A 223 24.51 7.85 -3.86
CA TYR A 223 23.57 7.78 -4.98
C TYR A 223 22.21 7.36 -4.46
N LYS A 224 21.16 7.98 -4.93
CA LYS A 224 19.79 7.75 -4.43
C LYS A 224 18.79 7.59 -5.56
N ILE A 225 17.76 6.78 -5.32
CA ILE A 225 16.62 6.61 -6.22
C ILE A 225 15.38 7.11 -5.48
N VAL A 226 14.67 8.04 -6.11
CA VAL A 226 13.43 8.61 -5.56
C VAL A 226 12.28 8.48 -6.56
N CYS A 227 11.08 8.36 -6.02
CA CYS A 227 9.84 8.32 -6.79
C CYS A 227 8.84 9.33 -6.21
N PRO A 228 7.85 9.83 -6.98
CA PRO A 228 6.77 10.64 -6.44
C PRO A 228 6.12 9.96 -5.24
N LYS A 229 5.86 10.72 -4.18
CA LYS A 229 5.29 10.16 -2.95
C LYS A 229 3.85 9.70 -3.11
N GLN A 230 3.10 10.28 -4.05
CA GLN A 230 1.72 9.88 -4.32
C GLN A 230 1.68 8.87 -5.45
N ILE A 231 1.00 7.76 -5.18
CA ILE A 231 0.76 6.68 -6.13
C ILE A 231 -0.72 6.35 -6.18
N HIS A 232 -1.14 5.73 -7.27
CA HIS A 232 -2.52 5.34 -7.54
C HIS A 232 -2.58 3.89 -8.00
N LYS A 233 -3.68 3.20 -7.68
CA LYS A 233 -3.97 1.87 -8.25
C LYS A 233 -4.40 2.01 -9.70
N THR A 234 -3.44 2.25 -10.59
CA THR A 234 -3.59 2.40 -12.04
C THR A 234 -2.57 1.54 -12.76
N ASN A 235 -2.66 1.49 -14.09
CA ASN A 235 -1.66 0.78 -14.91
C ASN A 235 -0.25 1.42 -14.89
N ASN A 236 -0.06 2.52 -14.18
CA ASN A 236 1.22 3.16 -13.92
C ASN A 236 1.32 3.61 -12.45
N PRO A 237 1.39 2.69 -11.48
CA PRO A 237 1.33 3.01 -10.06
C PRO A 237 2.52 3.88 -9.60
N ILE A 238 3.70 3.69 -10.18
CA ILE A 238 4.88 4.55 -9.99
C ILE A 238 5.14 5.27 -11.31
N PRO A 239 4.78 6.56 -11.44
CA PRO A 239 4.83 7.25 -12.73
C PRO A 239 6.24 7.60 -13.20
N SER A 240 7.20 7.76 -12.28
CA SER A 240 8.59 8.08 -12.61
C SER A 240 9.58 7.60 -11.56
N VAL A 241 10.81 7.34 -12.00
CA VAL A 241 11.95 6.92 -11.18
C VAL A 241 13.09 7.89 -11.48
N ILE A 242 13.59 8.58 -10.45
CA ILE A 242 14.57 9.64 -10.58
C ILE A 242 15.83 9.27 -9.81
N GLY A 243 16.98 9.29 -10.48
CA GLY A 243 18.30 9.16 -9.85
C GLY A 243 18.77 10.50 -9.29
N LEU A 244 19.31 10.50 -8.10
CA LEU A 244 19.99 11.62 -7.47
C LEU A 244 21.44 11.26 -7.22
N LEU A 245 22.34 12.15 -7.61
CA LEU A 245 23.79 12.04 -7.38
C LEU A 245 24.14 12.37 -5.91
N PRO A 246 25.37 12.08 -5.46
CA PRO A 246 25.90 12.63 -4.22
C PRO A 246 25.70 14.15 -4.13
N ASN A 247 25.37 14.64 -2.94
CA ASN A 247 24.99 16.04 -2.68
C ASN A 247 23.74 16.52 -3.45
N GLN A 248 22.86 15.60 -3.81
CA GLN A 248 21.52 15.91 -4.28
C GLN A 248 20.49 15.25 -3.35
N ILE A 249 19.46 15.98 -2.96
CA ILE A 249 18.35 15.53 -2.11
C ILE A 249 17.01 15.92 -2.73
N CYS A 250 15.92 15.49 -2.11
CA CYS A 250 14.58 15.84 -2.55
C CYS A 250 13.71 16.37 -1.39
N SER A 251 12.71 17.16 -1.74
CA SER A 251 11.68 17.61 -0.82
C SER A 251 10.70 16.48 -0.46
N GLY A 252 9.77 16.76 0.42
CA GLY A 252 8.70 15.87 0.85
C GLY A 252 7.69 15.49 -0.24
N SER A 253 7.88 15.93 -1.48
CA SER A 253 7.12 15.49 -2.66
C SER A 253 7.50 14.09 -3.13
N TYR A 254 8.62 13.57 -2.67
CA TYR A 254 9.19 12.29 -3.06
C TYR A 254 9.30 11.33 -1.87
N SER A 255 9.32 10.04 -2.19
CA SER A 255 9.76 8.95 -1.33
C SER A 255 11.09 8.43 -1.84
N LEU A 256 12.03 8.17 -0.94
CA LEU A 256 13.30 7.56 -1.26
C LEU A 256 13.11 6.05 -1.32
N MET A 257 13.53 5.44 -2.42
CA MET A 257 13.34 4.02 -2.71
C MET A 257 14.59 3.20 -2.44
N TYR A 258 15.76 3.76 -2.74
CA TYR A 258 17.04 3.07 -2.59
C TYR A 258 18.18 4.08 -2.47
N TYR A 259 19.29 3.68 -1.84
CA TYR A 259 20.53 4.44 -1.80
C TYR A 259 21.73 3.51 -1.65
N ASP A 260 22.85 3.90 -2.28
CA ASP A 260 24.11 3.15 -2.24
C ASP A 260 25.30 4.11 -2.44
N ILE A 261 26.49 3.68 -2.02
CA ILE A 261 27.74 4.36 -2.32
C ILE A 261 28.20 4.07 -3.75
N ASP A 262 27.78 2.96 -4.32
CA ASP A 262 28.10 2.53 -5.68
C ASP A 262 27.02 2.98 -6.66
N MET A 263 27.44 3.69 -7.71
CA MET A 263 26.57 4.19 -8.76
C MET A 263 25.92 3.04 -9.56
N THR A 264 26.65 1.95 -9.77
CA THR A 264 26.16 0.79 -10.54
C THR A 264 25.03 0.11 -9.80
N ASN A 265 25.19 -0.14 -8.48
CA ASN A 265 24.15 -0.72 -7.65
C ASN A 265 22.90 0.17 -7.64
N ALA A 266 23.06 1.48 -7.47
CA ALA A 266 21.93 2.41 -7.51
C ALA A 266 21.24 2.43 -8.89
N SER A 267 22.00 2.35 -9.98
CA SER A 267 21.45 2.25 -11.34
C SER A 267 20.66 0.95 -11.56
N ASN A 268 21.18 -0.19 -11.07
CA ASN A 268 20.53 -1.48 -11.14
C ASN A 268 19.24 -1.49 -10.33
N ALA A 269 19.25 -0.93 -9.11
CA ALA A 269 18.04 -0.74 -8.31
C ALA A 269 17.01 0.15 -9.03
N ALA A 270 17.44 1.21 -9.74
CA ALA A 270 16.54 2.03 -10.54
C ALA A 270 15.88 1.24 -11.67
N LYS A 271 16.61 0.36 -12.35
CA LYS A 271 16.06 -0.54 -13.37
C LYS A 271 15.03 -1.48 -12.74
N TYR A 272 15.33 -2.06 -11.57
CA TYR A 272 14.39 -2.92 -10.84
C TYR A 272 13.09 -2.20 -10.52
N VAL A 273 13.15 -0.99 -9.96
CA VAL A 273 11.94 -0.18 -9.64
C VAL A 273 11.12 0.14 -10.91
N LYS A 274 11.75 0.26 -12.07
CA LYS A 274 11.09 0.50 -13.35
C LYS A 274 10.40 -0.74 -13.94
N THR A 275 10.75 -1.96 -13.52
CA THR A 275 10.16 -3.20 -14.06
C THR A 275 8.64 -3.25 -13.85
N ARG A 276 7.93 -3.93 -14.75
CA ARG A 276 6.50 -4.24 -14.57
C ARG A 276 6.29 -5.12 -13.36
N TYR A 277 7.18 -6.08 -13.13
CA TYR A 277 7.18 -6.96 -11.97
C TYR A 277 7.16 -6.19 -10.65
N PHE A 278 8.10 -5.27 -10.43
CA PHE A 278 8.16 -4.42 -9.23
C PHE A 278 6.88 -3.62 -9.05
N ARG A 279 6.47 -2.91 -10.11
CA ARG A 279 5.32 -2.01 -10.08
C ARG A 279 4.00 -2.76 -9.93
N PHE A 280 3.90 -3.98 -10.42
CA PHE A 280 2.75 -4.86 -10.19
C PHE A 280 2.61 -5.22 -8.70
N LEU A 281 3.69 -5.58 -8.02
CA LEU A 281 3.64 -5.89 -6.59
C LEU A 281 3.27 -4.66 -5.75
N VAL A 282 3.72 -3.46 -6.15
CA VAL A 282 3.26 -2.20 -5.55
C VAL A 282 1.78 -1.95 -5.85
N TYR A 283 1.34 -2.23 -7.07
CA TYR A 283 -0.06 -2.10 -7.49
C TYR A 283 -1.00 -2.96 -6.63
N CYS A 284 -0.61 -4.19 -6.27
CA CYS A 284 -1.41 -5.07 -5.42
C CYS A 284 -1.76 -4.43 -4.06
N LEU A 285 -0.85 -3.65 -3.48
CA LEU A 285 -1.08 -2.93 -2.22
C LEU A 285 -1.54 -1.48 -2.42
N ALA A 286 -1.57 -0.96 -3.65
CA ALA A 286 -2.02 0.41 -3.90
C ALA A 286 -3.53 0.58 -3.68
N ASP A 287 -3.93 1.81 -3.42
CA ASP A 287 -5.32 2.25 -3.30
C ASP A 287 -5.59 3.35 -4.34
N THR A 288 -6.82 3.85 -4.41
CA THR A 288 -7.22 4.92 -5.35
C THR A 288 -6.27 6.11 -5.28
N LEU A 289 -5.87 6.50 -4.07
CA LEU A 289 -4.83 7.49 -3.82
C LEU A 289 -4.11 7.12 -2.51
N CYS A 290 -2.82 6.83 -2.58
CA CYS A 290 -2.04 6.50 -1.39
C CYS A 290 -0.61 7.03 -1.48
N ARG A 291 0.08 7.00 -0.33
CA ARG A 291 1.50 7.39 -0.26
C ARG A 291 2.38 6.17 -0.51
N LEU A 292 3.39 6.34 -1.34
CA LEU A 292 4.46 5.36 -1.51
C LEU A 292 5.31 5.34 -0.23
N ASN A 293 5.32 4.20 0.44
CA ASN A 293 6.04 3.98 1.70
C ASN A 293 6.50 2.52 1.79
N SER A 294 7.18 2.16 2.86
CA SER A 294 7.68 0.80 3.10
C SER A 294 6.58 -0.27 3.04
N TYR A 295 5.38 0.02 3.55
CA TYR A 295 4.25 -0.92 3.48
C TYR A 295 3.83 -1.21 2.04
N ARG A 296 3.74 -0.19 1.18
CA ARG A 296 3.33 -0.36 -0.23
C ARG A 296 4.33 -1.17 -1.05
N VAL A 297 5.56 -1.26 -0.57
CA VAL A 297 6.65 -2.01 -1.21
C VAL A 297 6.92 -3.35 -0.51
N SER A 298 6.17 -3.68 0.55
CA SER A 298 6.45 -4.84 1.38
C SER A 298 6.32 -6.20 0.68
N LEU A 299 5.56 -6.28 -0.42
CA LEU A 299 5.46 -7.47 -1.25
C LEU A 299 6.61 -7.63 -2.25
N VAL A 300 7.40 -6.57 -2.45
CA VAL A 300 8.49 -6.59 -3.43
C VAL A 300 9.71 -7.27 -2.82
N PRO A 301 10.23 -8.34 -3.42
CA PRO A 301 11.43 -8.99 -2.94
C PRO A 301 12.66 -8.09 -3.02
N ASP A 302 13.56 -8.25 -2.08
CA ASP A 302 14.91 -7.72 -2.21
C ASP A 302 15.70 -8.47 -3.29
N GLN A 303 16.63 -7.77 -3.92
CA GLN A 303 17.52 -8.33 -4.94
C GLN A 303 18.96 -7.93 -4.65
N ASP A 304 19.89 -8.73 -5.16
CA ASP A 304 21.30 -8.33 -5.24
C ASP A 304 21.49 -7.41 -6.45
N PHE A 305 21.97 -6.19 -6.22
CA PHE A 305 22.27 -5.20 -7.28
C PHE A 305 23.72 -5.16 -7.68
N THR A 306 24.56 -6.01 -7.10
CA THR A 306 25.98 -6.11 -7.43
C THR A 306 26.20 -6.92 -8.71
N ASN A 307 27.47 -7.01 -9.15
CA ASN A 307 27.86 -7.84 -10.29
C ASN A 307 27.80 -9.36 -10.01
N GLN A 308 27.44 -9.77 -8.79
CA GLN A 308 27.25 -11.18 -8.40
C GLN A 308 25.78 -11.61 -8.44
N SER A 309 24.89 -10.71 -8.83
CA SER A 309 23.45 -10.96 -8.92
C SER A 309 23.14 -12.11 -9.89
N ASP A 310 22.10 -12.86 -9.56
CA ASP A 310 21.48 -13.84 -10.47
C ASP A 310 20.62 -13.18 -11.57
N ILE A 311 20.46 -11.85 -11.52
CA ILE A 311 19.81 -11.02 -12.53
C ILE A 311 20.88 -10.25 -13.30
N ASP A 312 20.87 -10.36 -14.62
CA ASP A 312 21.71 -9.54 -15.49
C ASP A 312 21.12 -8.14 -15.66
N TRP A 313 21.57 -7.23 -14.79
CA TRP A 313 21.16 -5.83 -14.78
C TRP A 313 21.64 -5.02 -15.99
N THR A 314 22.50 -5.55 -16.86
CA THR A 314 22.96 -4.84 -18.06
C THR A 314 21.88 -4.83 -19.14
N GLN A 315 20.93 -5.74 -19.07
CA GLN A 315 19.84 -5.92 -20.03
C GLN A 315 18.80 -4.79 -20.01
N SER A 316 17.92 -4.82 -21.01
CA SER A 316 16.75 -3.93 -21.06
C SER A 316 15.78 -4.21 -19.89
N ILE A 317 14.95 -3.23 -19.52
CA ILE A 317 13.94 -3.39 -18.46
C ILE A 317 13.01 -4.56 -18.77
N SER A 318 12.63 -4.73 -20.05
CA SER A 318 11.79 -5.85 -20.48
C SER A 318 12.46 -7.21 -20.31
N ASP A 319 13.77 -7.31 -20.55
CA ASP A 319 14.50 -8.56 -20.36
C ASP A 319 14.80 -8.83 -18.89
N ILE A 320 14.96 -7.79 -18.08
CA ILE A 320 14.99 -7.91 -16.60
C ILE A 320 13.64 -8.42 -16.09
N ASP A 321 12.50 -7.93 -16.60
CA ASP A 321 11.18 -8.46 -16.27
C ASP A 321 11.09 -9.98 -16.55
N LYS A 322 11.54 -10.44 -17.72
CA LYS A 322 11.54 -11.87 -18.07
C LYS A 322 12.41 -12.72 -17.13
N GLN A 323 13.58 -12.20 -16.71
CA GLN A 323 14.42 -12.87 -15.73
C GLN A 323 13.72 -13.00 -14.37
N LEU A 324 13.03 -11.94 -13.92
CA LEU A 324 12.26 -11.93 -12.69
C LEU A 324 11.07 -12.90 -12.76
N TYR A 325 10.31 -12.91 -13.85
CA TYR A 325 9.20 -13.84 -14.04
C TYR A 325 9.69 -15.31 -13.96
N LYS A 326 10.81 -15.62 -14.60
CA LYS A 326 11.45 -16.93 -14.51
C LYS A 326 11.92 -17.24 -13.09
N LYS A 327 12.59 -16.28 -12.42
CA LYS A 327 13.09 -16.43 -11.05
C LYS A 327 11.97 -16.79 -10.09
N TYR A 328 10.77 -16.23 -10.24
CA TYR A 328 9.61 -16.48 -9.38
C TYR A 328 8.63 -17.53 -9.93
N ASN A 329 8.99 -18.27 -10.98
CA ASN A 329 8.21 -19.36 -11.59
C ASN A 329 6.79 -18.92 -11.97
N LEU A 330 6.64 -17.72 -12.54
CA LEU A 330 5.34 -17.24 -13.01
C LEU A 330 4.91 -18.00 -14.27
N SER A 331 3.62 -18.34 -14.37
CA SER A 331 3.05 -18.94 -15.55
C SER A 331 2.85 -17.91 -16.68
N GLU A 332 2.63 -18.38 -17.91
CA GLU A 332 2.36 -17.49 -19.05
C GLU A 332 1.12 -16.62 -18.81
N GLU A 333 0.07 -17.16 -18.18
CA GLU A 333 -1.14 -16.41 -17.84
C GLU A 333 -0.88 -15.34 -16.77
N GLU A 334 -0.02 -15.63 -15.79
CA GLU A 334 0.38 -14.67 -14.77
C GLU A 334 1.24 -13.54 -15.34
N ILE A 335 2.16 -13.88 -16.26
CA ILE A 335 2.97 -12.90 -16.99
C ILE A 335 2.07 -12.02 -17.85
N ASP A 336 1.18 -12.60 -18.64
CA ASP A 336 0.22 -11.87 -19.46
C ASP A 336 -0.67 -10.93 -18.62
N TYR A 337 -1.09 -11.38 -17.43
CA TYR A 337 -1.85 -10.56 -16.50
C TYR A 337 -1.04 -9.35 -16.01
N ILE A 338 0.23 -9.52 -15.62
CA ILE A 338 1.12 -8.41 -15.23
C ILE A 338 1.28 -7.43 -16.40
N GLU A 339 1.56 -7.95 -17.59
CA GLU A 339 1.86 -7.11 -18.76
C GLU A 339 0.65 -6.33 -19.29
N LYS A 340 -0.56 -6.87 -19.13
CA LYS A 340 -1.81 -6.16 -19.41
C LYS A 340 -2.17 -5.14 -18.32
N THR A 341 -1.83 -5.45 -17.06
CA THR A 341 -2.15 -4.60 -15.92
C THR A 341 -1.22 -3.39 -15.83
N ILE A 342 0.09 -3.58 -16.10
CA ILE A 342 1.12 -2.55 -15.90
C ILE A 342 1.73 -2.13 -17.23
N LYS A 343 1.66 -0.83 -17.55
CA LYS A 343 2.33 -0.26 -18.73
C LYS A 343 3.85 -0.37 -18.62
N PRO A 344 4.58 -0.56 -19.74
CA PRO A 344 6.03 -0.51 -19.74
C PRO A 344 6.54 0.88 -19.30
N MET A 345 7.71 0.93 -18.68
CA MET A 345 8.47 2.15 -18.38
C MET A 345 9.84 2.06 -19.04
N GLN A 346 10.25 3.12 -19.70
CA GLN A 346 11.57 3.24 -20.33
C GLN A 346 12.63 3.70 -19.34
#